data_1ba049c3faeed25946ee93770e00108e
#
_entry.id   1ba049c3faeed25946ee93770e00108e
#
_cell.length_a   1.000
_cell.length_b   1.000
_cell.length_c   1.000
_cell.angle_alpha   90.00
_cell.angle_beta   90.00
_cell.angle_gamma   90.00
#
_symmetry.space_group_name_H-M   'P 1'
#
loop_
_entity.id
_entity.type
_entity.pdbx_description
1 polymer ?
#
loop_
_entity_poly.entity_id
_entity_poly.type
_entity_poly.pdbx_seq_one_letter_code
_entity_poly.pdbx_strand_id
1 'polypeptide(L)'
;MIPEAVDDEMKGYFYQVTIPEKEFLASSKGSDNSPLTLLTVCMAVVFQSLHPENEKNIYAGIAIDARNALHCPESRFTNSYVIFIKHSPAKLGLDLERLGTMTRGQIIVQSDEGILRYVHNSVMRISAQIRSTPDQGERQRLMHEIYKLVASNPTYSISYVGNPEWGSLEPYIEEEYTLIMNNKLFLEVNAAGGKFCIAWVQGFQNDAYVKAFQSLLRENGINCEVSGPFRHDWPKCCLP
;
A
#
# COMPACT_ATOMS: atom_id res chain seq x y z
N MET A 1 7.76 -3.02 15.39
CA MET A 1 6.62 -2.18 15.84
C MET A 1 6.82 -0.81 15.22
N ILE A 2 5.93 -0.37 14.33
CA ILE A 2 5.98 1.02 13.85
C ILE A 2 5.79 1.89 15.10
N PRO A 3 6.60 2.94 15.32
CA PRO A 3 6.33 3.87 16.41
C PRO A 3 4.89 4.33 16.27
N GLU A 4 4.06 4.12 17.31
CA GLU A 4 2.76 4.75 17.34
C GLU A 4 2.98 6.26 17.17
N ALA A 5 2.19 6.89 16.32
CA ALA A 5 2.24 8.33 16.12
C ALA A 5 1.94 9.01 17.45
N VAL A 6 3.01 9.33 18.19
CA VAL A 6 2.91 10.04 19.45
C VAL A 6 3.09 11.51 19.14
N ASP A 7 2.09 12.10 18.54
CA ASP A 7 1.99 13.55 18.55
C ASP A 7 0.50 13.90 18.62
N ASP A 8 0.09 14.63 19.65
CA ASP A 8 -1.27 15.12 19.88
C ASP A 8 -1.79 16.04 18.75
N GLU A 9 -0.92 16.41 17.82
CA GLU A 9 -1.25 17.06 16.57
C GLU A 9 -1.08 16.03 15.46
N MET A 10 -2.16 15.63 14.82
CA MET A 10 -2.17 14.72 13.67
C MET A 10 -1.40 15.34 12.50
N LYS A 11 -0.07 15.20 12.55
CA LYS A 11 0.86 15.68 11.54
C LYS A 11 1.21 14.53 10.62
N GLY A 12 0.90 14.66 9.35
CA GLY A 12 1.37 13.75 8.31
C GLY A 12 2.68 14.26 7.73
N TYR A 13 3.54 13.34 7.41
CA TYR A 13 4.76 13.61 6.63
C TYR A 13 4.69 12.82 5.34
N PHE A 14 5.12 13.43 4.25
CA PHE A 14 5.24 12.69 3.00
C PHE A 14 6.58 12.97 2.32
N TYR A 15 7.00 11.98 1.53
CA TYR A 15 8.16 12.06 0.67
C TYR A 15 7.72 11.76 -0.75
N GLN A 16 8.36 12.40 -1.71
CA GLN A 16 8.27 12.05 -3.11
C GLN A 16 9.46 11.13 -3.42
N VAL A 17 9.15 9.93 -3.87
CA VAL A 17 10.17 8.94 -4.24
C VAL A 17 10.02 8.63 -5.71
N THR A 18 11.08 8.88 -6.48
CA THR A 18 11.10 8.69 -7.93
C THR A 18 12.07 7.58 -8.30
N ILE A 19 11.63 6.63 -9.11
CA ILE A 19 12.40 5.47 -9.54
C ILE A 19 12.29 5.35 -11.06
N PRO A 20 13.42 5.30 -11.83
CA PRO A 20 13.36 5.07 -13.26
C PRO A 20 12.68 3.73 -13.59
N GLU A 21 11.61 3.77 -14.38
CA GLU A 21 10.80 2.58 -14.68
C GLU A 21 11.62 1.46 -15.33
N LYS A 22 12.50 1.82 -16.28
CA LYS A 22 13.34 0.84 -16.98
C LYS A 22 14.28 0.07 -16.05
N GLU A 23 14.90 0.76 -15.10
CA GLU A 23 15.81 0.13 -14.12
C GLU A 23 15.05 -0.79 -13.17
N PHE A 24 13.91 -0.31 -12.68
CA PHE A 24 13.07 -1.07 -11.77
C PHE A 24 12.51 -2.33 -12.43
N LEU A 25 12.00 -2.21 -13.67
CA LEU A 25 11.51 -3.37 -14.43
C LEU A 25 12.64 -4.31 -14.85
N ALA A 26 13.85 -3.82 -15.09
CA ALA A 26 14.99 -4.67 -15.42
C ALA A 26 15.38 -5.56 -14.24
N SER A 27 15.31 -5.06 -13.01
CA SER A 27 15.58 -5.82 -11.79
C SER A 27 14.54 -6.93 -11.54
N SER A 28 13.35 -6.80 -12.11
CA SER A 28 12.25 -7.78 -11.97
C SER A 28 12.22 -8.84 -13.08
N LYS A 29 12.95 -8.64 -14.21
CA LYS A 29 12.87 -9.49 -15.41
C LYS A 29 13.31 -10.95 -15.24
N GLY A 30 14.10 -11.25 -14.21
CA GLY A 30 14.51 -12.64 -13.93
C GLY A 30 13.48 -13.43 -13.10
N SER A 31 12.57 -12.76 -12.44
CA SER A 31 11.73 -13.31 -11.37
C SER A 31 10.24 -13.31 -11.67
N ASP A 32 9.80 -12.87 -12.85
CA ASP A 32 8.36 -12.73 -13.15
C ASP A 32 7.60 -11.81 -12.16
N ASN A 33 8.33 -10.99 -11.41
CA ASN A 33 7.76 -10.12 -10.38
C ASN A 33 7.17 -8.86 -11.01
N SER A 34 5.94 -8.54 -10.65
CA SER A 34 5.36 -7.22 -10.98
C SER A 34 6.00 -6.12 -10.11
N PRO A 35 5.94 -4.85 -10.54
CA PRO A 35 6.39 -3.72 -9.72
C PRO A 35 5.80 -3.72 -8.32
N LEU A 36 4.50 -4.00 -8.21
CA LEU A 36 3.80 -4.12 -6.93
C LEU A 36 4.41 -5.21 -6.04
N THR A 37 4.71 -6.38 -6.62
CA THR A 37 5.31 -7.50 -5.87
C THR A 37 6.69 -7.12 -5.33
N LEU A 38 7.53 -6.50 -6.17
CA LEU A 38 8.88 -6.10 -5.77
C LEU A 38 8.84 -5.01 -4.69
N LEU A 39 8.00 -3.99 -4.84
CA LEU A 39 7.82 -2.95 -3.81
C LEU A 39 7.35 -3.54 -2.48
N THR A 40 6.41 -4.50 -2.53
CA THR A 40 5.91 -5.18 -1.33
C THR A 40 7.02 -5.94 -0.62
N VAL A 41 7.88 -6.65 -1.35
CA VAL A 41 9.03 -7.36 -0.79
C VAL A 41 10.06 -6.38 -0.21
N CYS A 42 10.44 -5.35 -0.97
CA CYS A 42 11.41 -4.35 -0.51
C CYS A 42 10.98 -3.71 0.80
N MET A 43 9.71 -3.38 0.93
CA MET A 43 9.18 -2.81 2.18
C MET A 43 9.25 -3.80 3.35
N ALA A 44 8.93 -5.06 3.14
CA ALA A 44 9.04 -6.09 4.19
C ALA A 44 10.49 -6.27 4.66
N VAL A 45 11.45 -6.27 3.72
CA VAL A 45 12.89 -6.35 4.01
C VAL A 45 13.35 -5.11 4.79
N VAL A 46 12.94 -3.91 4.38
CA VAL A 46 13.22 -2.65 5.10
C VAL A 46 12.71 -2.71 6.53
N PHE A 47 11.47 -3.15 6.73
CA PHE A 47 10.93 -3.28 8.08
C PHE A 47 11.75 -4.25 8.95
N GLN A 48 12.11 -5.41 8.41
CA GLN A 48 12.90 -6.38 9.16
C GLN A 48 14.32 -5.87 9.43
N SER A 49 14.94 -5.16 8.50
CA SER A 49 16.30 -4.62 8.69
C SER A 49 16.36 -3.54 9.78
N LEU A 50 15.30 -2.74 9.89
CA LEU A 50 15.18 -1.70 10.94
C LEU A 50 14.74 -2.26 12.29
N HIS A 51 14.13 -3.45 12.29
CA HIS A 51 13.64 -4.13 13.50
C HIS A 51 14.10 -5.59 13.53
N PRO A 52 15.41 -5.85 13.64
CA PRO A 52 15.95 -7.21 13.55
C PRO A 52 15.43 -8.13 14.68
N GLU A 53 15.03 -7.56 15.81
CA GLU A 53 14.44 -8.26 16.96
C GLU A 53 12.96 -8.63 16.75
N ASN A 54 12.35 -8.21 15.65
CA ASN A 54 10.93 -8.49 15.41
C ASN A 54 10.71 -9.95 15.01
N GLU A 55 10.01 -10.67 15.86
CA GLU A 55 9.59 -12.07 15.61
C GLU A 55 8.17 -12.18 15.02
N LYS A 56 7.42 -11.07 14.99
CA LYS A 56 6.04 -11.06 14.48
C LYS A 56 6.01 -10.92 12.96
N ASN A 57 4.98 -11.53 12.35
CA ASN A 57 4.78 -11.37 10.92
C ASN A 57 4.56 -9.90 10.54
N ILE A 58 5.13 -9.52 9.41
CA ILE A 58 4.91 -8.24 8.74
C ILE A 58 3.78 -8.42 7.74
N TYR A 59 2.80 -7.54 7.76
CA TYR A 59 1.66 -7.58 6.86
C TYR A 59 1.65 -6.34 5.96
N ALA A 60 1.66 -6.57 4.65
CA ALA A 60 1.39 -5.55 3.65
C ALA A 60 -0.10 -5.54 3.33
N GLY A 61 -0.75 -4.37 3.42
CA GLY A 61 -2.09 -4.15 2.86
C GLY A 61 -1.97 -3.70 1.42
N ILE A 62 -2.59 -4.40 0.47
CA ILE A 62 -2.56 -4.05 -0.95
C ILE A 62 -3.97 -3.76 -1.42
N ALA A 63 -4.18 -2.57 -2.00
CA ALA A 63 -5.45 -2.22 -2.62
C ALA A 63 -5.61 -2.95 -3.96
N ILE A 64 -6.73 -3.65 -4.13
CA ILE A 64 -7.07 -4.39 -5.34
C ILE A 64 -8.36 -3.83 -5.94
N ASP A 65 -8.33 -3.54 -7.23
CA ASP A 65 -9.53 -3.22 -7.98
C ASP A 65 -10.32 -4.50 -8.30
N ALA A 66 -11.53 -4.59 -7.76
CA ALA A 66 -12.39 -5.75 -7.92
C ALA A 66 -13.44 -5.60 -9.05
N ARG A 67 -13.44 -4.51 -9.83
CA ARG A 67 -14.47 -4.25 -10.85
C ARG A 67 -14.58 -5.38 -11.87
N ASN A 68 -13.45 -5.91 -12.34
CA ASN A 68 -13.44 -7.05 -13.25
C ASN A 68 -14.00 -8.33 -12.61
N ALA A 69 -13.59 -8.64 -11.39
CA ALA A 69 -14.09 -9.80 -10.64
C ALA A 69 -15.58 -9.69 -10.29
N LEU A 70 -16.13 -8.48 -10.24
CA LEU A 70 -17.53 -8.20 -10.00
C LEU A 70 -18.35 -8.04 -11.29
N HIS A 71 -17.73 -8.24 -12.46
CA HIS A 71 -18.35 -8.06 -13.78
C HIS A 71 -18.94 -6.65 -14.02
N CYS A 72 -18.27 -5.62 -13.45
CA CYS A 72 -18.66 -4.22 -13.62
C CYS A 72 -17.45 -3.33 -13.99
N PRO A 73 -16.69 -3.65 -15.07
CA PRO A 73 -15.46 -2.94 -15.43
C PRO A 73 -15.69 -1.45 -15.68
N GLU A 74 -16.86 -1.09 -16.20
CA GLU A 74 -17.24 0.30 -16.52
C GLU A 74 -17.75 1.10 -15.30
N SER A 75 -17.77 0.50 -14.12
CA SER A 75 -18.22 1.19 -12.90
C SER A 75 -17.30 2.37 -12.59
N ARG A 76 -17.90 3.56 -12.43
CA ARG A 76 -17.19 4.75 -11.97
C ARG A 76 -16.98 4.77 -10.46
N PHE A 77 -17.63 3.86 -9.73
CA PHE A 77 -17.43 3.69 -8.31
C PHE A 77 -16.29 2.72 -8.07
N THR A 78 -15.40 3.11 -7.16
CA THR A 78 -14.27 2.27 -6.78
C THR A 78 -14.77 1.08 -5.97
N ASN A 79 -14.61 -0.12 -6.49
CA ASN A 79 -14.81 -1.36 -5.74
C ASN A 79 -13.43 -1.90 -5.36
N SER A 80 -12.74 -1.18 -4.49
CA SER A 80 -11.42 -1.57 -4.00
C SER A 80 -11.53 -2.39 -2.73
N TYR A 81 -10.79 -3.47 -2.66
CA TYR A 81 -10.61 -4.28 -1.47
C TYR A 81 -9.13 -4.32 -1.09
N VAL A 82 -8.88 -4.50 0.20
CA VAL A 82 -7.51 -4.65 0.69
C VAL A 82 -7.26 -6.14 0.92
N ILE A 83 -6.24 -6.68 0.26
CA ILE A 83 -5.68 -8.00 0.55
C ILE A 83 -4.48 -7.85 1.48
N PHE A 84 -4.18 -8.90 2.25
CA PHE A 84 -3.11 -8.87 3.24
C PHE A 84 -2.03 -9.89 2.92
N ILE A 85 -0.86 -9.39 2.54
CA ILE A 85 0.29 -10.23 2.23
C ILE A 85 1.13 -10.40 3.48
N LYS A 86 1.36 -11.64 3.86
CA LYS A 86 2.10 -12.03 5.06
C LYS A 86 3.56 -12.32 4.74
N HIS A 87 4.46 -11.64 5.43
CA HIS A 87 5.90 -11.95 5.45
C HIS A 87 6.32 -12.45 6.83
N SER A 88 6.89 -13.64 6.88
CA SER A 88 7.47 -14.18 8.12
C SER A 88 8.92 -13.70 8.25
N PRO A 89 9.36 -13.15 9.40
CA PRO A 89 10.73 -12.72 9.64
C PRO A 89 11.76 -13.80 9.29
N ALA A 90 11.49 -15.04 9.65
CA ALA A 90 12.37 -16.19 9.37
C ALA A 90 12.64 -16.42 7.86
N LYS A 91 11.81 -15.86 6.97
CA LYS A 91 11.95 -16.00 5.52
C LYS A 91 12.55 -14.76 4.85
N LEU A 92 12.62 -13.63 5.53
CA LEU A 92 13.11 -12.37 4.95
C LEU A 92 14.63 -12.32 4.72
N GLY A 93 15.36 -13.34 5.16
CA GLY A 93 16.75 -13.55 4.77
C GLY A 93 16.95 -14.28 3.42
N LEU A 94 15.86 -14.65 2.73
CA LEU A 94 15.94 -15.21 1.38
C LEU A 94 16.23 -14.09 0.36
N ASP A 95 16.69 -14.47 -0.83
CA ASP A 95 16.86 -13.54 -1.94
C ASP A 95 15.53 -12.94 -2.40
N LEU A 96 15.61 -11.77 -3.04
CA LEU A 96 14.43 -11.01 -3.47
C LEU A 96 13.57 -11.77 -4.50
N GLU A 97 14.16 -12.65 -5.30
CA GLU A 97 13.46 -13.45 -6.28
C GLU A 97 12.50 -14.45 -5.62
N ARG A 98 13.02 -15.21 -4.64
CA ARG A 98 12.19 -16.17 -3.86
C ARG A 98 11.11 -15.47 -3.06
N LEU A 99 11.46 -14.35 -2.42
CA LEU A 99 10.49 -13.54 -1.70
C LEU A 99 9.40 -13.03 -2.65
N GLY A 100 9.79 -12.56 -3.83
CA GLY A 100 8.89 -12.12 -4.88
C GLY A 100 7.92 -13.22 -5.32
N THR A 101 8.45 -14.43 -5.61
CA THR A 101 7.61 -15.58 -5.99
C THR A 101 6.58 -15.92 -4.92
N MET A 102 6.98 -15.93 -3.65
CA MET A 102 6.08 -16.20 -2.52
C MET A 102 5.02 -15.10 -2.36
N THR A 103 5.41 -13.85 -2.53
CA THR A 103 4.52 -12.68 -2.44
C THR A 103 3.52 -12.69 -3.58
N ARG A 104 3.98 -12.92 -4.82
CA ARG A 104 3.11 -13.04 -5.99
C ARG A 104 2.09 -14.16 -5.85
N GLY A 105 2.51 -15.32 -5.33
CA GLY A 105 1.59 -16.43 -5.06
C GLY A 105 0.45 -16.03 -4.12
N GLN A 106 0.75 -15.29 -3.04
CA GLN A 106 -0.26 -14.77 -2.12
C GLN A 106 -1.19 -13.75 -2.81
N ILE A 107 -0.64 -12.85 -3.64
CA ILE A 107 -1.44 -11.86 -4.39
C ILE A 107 -2.41 -12.59 -5.32
N ILE A 108 -1.93 -13.52 -6.14
CA ILE A 108 -2.76 -14.29 -7.08
C ILE A 108 -3.90 -15.00 -6.36
N VAL A 109 -3.60 -15.70 -5.27
CA VAL A 109 -4.64 -16.43 -4.52
C VAL A 109 -5.68 -15.48 -3.94
N GLN A 110 -5.27 -14.37 -3.32
CA GLN A 110 -6.21 -13.46 -2.68
C GLN A 110 -6.95 -12.54 -3.67
N SER A 111 -6.42 -12.32 -4.87
CA SER A 111 -7.08 -11.59 -5.95
C SER A 111 -7.90 -12.48 -6.90
N ASP A 112 -8.04 -13.77 -6.58
CA ASP A 112 -8.92 -14.69 -7.31
C ASP A 112 -10.36 -14.16 -7.35
N GLU A 113 -11.00 -14.27 -8.51
CA GLU A 113 -12.37 -13.78 -8.73
C GLU A 113 -13.36 -14.32 -7.70
N GLY A 114 -13.31 -15.61 -7.41
CA GLY A 114 -14.21 -16.24 -6.45
C GLY A 114 -14.01 -15.69 -5.03
N ILE A 115 -12.76 -15.43 -4.63
CA ILE A 115 -12.42 -14.86 -3.34
C ILE A 115 -12.89 -13.40 -3.27
N LEU A 116 -12.62 -12.58 -4.28
CA LEU A 116 -13.06 -11.19 -4.31
C LEU A 116 -14.58 -11.07 -4.27
N ARG A 117 -15.30 -11.92 -5.00
CA ARG A 117 -16.77 -11.97 -4.96
C ARG A 117 -17.30 -12.41 -3.59
N TYR A 118 -16.63 -13.37 -2.94
CA TYR A 118 -17.01 -13.78 -1.58
C TYR A 118 -16.79 -12.62 -0.58
N VAL A 119 -15.68 -11.92 -0.66
CA VAL A 119 -15.40 -10.74 0.17
C VAL A 119 -16.42 -9.65 -0.07
N HIS A 120 -16.71 -9.34 -1.34
CA HIS A 120 -17.76 -8.37 -1.72
C HIS A 120 -19.11 -8.71 -1.08
N ASN A 121 -19.59 -9.94 -1.27
CA ASN A 121 -20.86 -10.37 -0.71
C ASN A 121 -20.88 -10.31 0.82
N SER A 122 -19.75 -10.55 1.47
CA SER A 122 -19.63 -10.44 2.92
C SER A 122 -19.71 -8.97 3.37
N VAL A 123 -19.03 -8.06 2.70
CA VAL A 123 -19.12 -6.62 2.96
C VAL A 123 -20.54 -6.11 2.73
N MET A 124 -21.21 -6.54 1.68
CA MET A 124 -22.59 -6.15 1.38
C MET A 124 -23.56 -6.62 2.46
N ARG A 125 -23.41 -7.85 2.97
CA ARG A 125 -24.23 -8.37 4.10
C ARG A 125 -24.03 -7.56 5.36
N ILE A 126 -22.78 -7.27 5.72
CA ILE A 126 -22.45 -6.43 6.89
C ILE A 126 -23.03 -5.02 6.72
N SER A 127 -22.88 -4.41 5.56
CA SER A 127 -23.44 -3.09 5.25
C SER A 127 -24.98 -3.08 5.34
N ALA A 128 -25.64 -4.16 4.91
CA ALA A 128 -27.08 -4.30 5.05
C ALA A 128 -27.50 -4.41 6.52
N GLN A 129 -26.79 -5.21 7.32
CA GLN A 129 -27.02 -5.33 8.75
C GLN A 129 -26.90 -3.98 9.47
N ILE A 130 -25.81 -3.23 9.20
CA ILE A 130 -25.62 -1.89 9.78
C ILE A 130 -26.79 -0.97 9.42
N ARG A 131 -27.20 -0.95 8.14
CA ARG A 131 -28.30 -0.09 7.68
C ARG A 131 -29.65 -0.47 8.30
N SER A 132 -29.88 -1.76 8.54
CA SER A 132 -31.13 -2.25 9.14
C SER A 132 -31.18 -2.11 10.66
N THR A 133 -30.09 -1.78 11.33
CA THR A 133 -30.03 -1.56 12.77
C THR A 133 -30.69 -0.21 13.12
N PRO A 134 -31.82 -0.17 13.84
CA PRO A 134 -32.55 1.06 14.12
C PRO A 134 -31.78 2.01 15.05
N ASP A 135 -31.11 1.45 16.06
CA ASP A 135 -30.39 2.23 17.06
C ASP A 135 -29.08 2.79 16.51
N GLN A 136 -28.89 4.12 16.66
CA GLN A 136 -27.73 4.82 16.14
C GLN A 136 -26.44 4.43 16.89
N GLY A 137 -26.51 4.25 18.21
CA GLY A 137 -25.35 3.87 19.02
C GLY A 137 -24.84 2.49 18.66
N GLU A 138 -25.75 1.54 18.45
CA GLU A 138 -25.42 0.19 18.00
C GLU A 138 -24.83 0.19 16.59
N ARG A 139 -25.34 1.00 15.66
CA ARG A 139 -24.73 1.17 14.33
C ARG A 139 -23.30 1.68 14.42
N GLN A 140 -23.05 2.70 15.24
CA GLN A 140 -21.71 3.24 15.45
C GLN A 140 -20.78 2.20 16.06
N ARG A 141 -21.25 1.41 17.03
CA ARG A 141 -20.48 0.31 17.63
C ARG A 141 -20.08 -0.74 16.60
N LEU A 142 -21.04 -1.20 15.78
CA LEU A 142 -20.79 -2.17 14.70
C LEU A 142 -19.77 -1.62 13.67
N MET A 143 -19.94 -0.38 13.23
CA MET A 143 -18.99 0.26 12.32
C MET A 143 -17.59 0.35 12.92
N HIS A 144 -17.49 0.71 14.20
CA HIS A 144 -16.20 0.81 14.89
C HIS A 144 -15.51 -0.55 15.03
N GLU A 145 -16.25 -1.62 15.35
CA GLU A 145 -15.70 -2.98 15.41
C GLU A 145 -15.16 -3.44 14.06
N ILE A 146 -15.92 -3.19 12.97
CA ILE A 146 -15.49 -3.52 11.61
C ILE A 146 -14.25 -2.71 11.23
N TYR A 147 -14.26 -1.41 11.52
CA TYR A 147 -13.12 -0.55 11.27
C TYR A 147 -11.86 -1.04 12.00
N LYS A 148 -11.98 -1.43 13.27
CA LYS A 148 -10.87 -2.02 14.03
C LYS A 148 -10.32 -3.28 13.36
N LEU A 149 -11.19 -4.17 12.88
CA LEU A 149 -10.77 -5.39 12.20
C LEU A 149 -10.00 -5.11 10.91
N VAL A 150 -10.43 -4.12 10.14
CA VAL A 150 -9.80 -3.76 8.85
C VAL A 150 -8.55 -2.90 9.07
N ALA A 151 -8.62 -1.90 9.96
CA ALA A 151 -7.55 -0.92 10.15
C ALA A 151 -6.37 -1.43 10.97
N SER A 152 -6.55 -2.49 11.78
CA SER A 152 -5.50 -2.95 12.70
C SER A 152 -4.42 -3.83 12.06
N ASN A 153 -4.65 -4.33 10.85
CA ASN A 153 -3.86 -5.44 10.31
C ASN A 153 -2.58 -5.07 9.54
N PRO A 154 -2.52 -4.08 8.64
CA PRO A 154 -1.29 -3.89 7.88
C PRO A 154 -0.22 -3.16 8.68
N THR A 155 1.01 -3.65 8.55
CA THR A 155 2.22 -2.97 9.02
C THR A 155 2.47 -1.74 8.14
N TYR A 156 2.25 -1.88 6.84
CA TYR A 156 2.25 -0.82 5.85
C TYR A 156 1.25 -1.14 4.75
N SER A 157 0.90 -0.15 3.94
CA SER A 157 -0.02 -0.36 2.81
C SER A 157 0.58 0.15 1.51
N ILE A 158 0.21 -0.49 0.41
CA ILE A 158 0.60 -0.07 -0.95
C ILE A 158 -0.65 -0.03 -1.82
N SER A 159 -0.82 1.06 -2.54
CA SER A 159 -1.72 1.18 -3.66
C SER A 159 -0.89 1.38 -4.93
N TYR A 160 -1.10 0.55 -5.92
CA TYR A 160 -0.44 0.64 -7.21
C TYR A 160 -1.47 0.95 -8.29
N VAL A 161 -1.51 2.19 -8.71
CA VAL A 161 -2.44 2.68 -9.75
C VAL A 161 -1.92 2.35 -11.15
N GLY A 162 -0.60 2.31 -11.31
CA GLY A 162 0.04 2.10 -12.60
C GLY A 162 0.12 3.38 -13.41
N ASN A 163 -0.06 3.28 -14.72
CA ASN A 163 -0.05 4.41 -15.65
C ASN A 163 -1.49 4.89 -15.89
N PRO A 164 -1.91 6.01 -15.31
CA PRO A 164 -3.19 6.63 -15.63
C PRO A 164 -3.21 7.06 -17.12
N GLU A 165 -4.34 6.83 -17.79
CA GLU A 165 -4.50 7.23 -19.18
C GLU A 165 -4.77 8.74 -19.28
N TRP A 166 -3.72 9.52 -19.53
CA TRP A 166 -3.81 10.97 -19.71
C TRP A 166 -4.18 11.41 -21.12
N GLY A 167 -4.27 10.47 -22.07
CA GLY A 167 -4.57 10.73 -23.47
C GLY A 167 -3.57 11.69 -24.09
N SER A 168 -4.06 12.80 -24.67
CA SER A 168 -3.20 13.81 -25.34
C SER A 168 -2.32 14.62 -24.38
N LEU A 169 -2.53 14.51 -23.06
CA LEU A 169 -1.71 15.21 -22.05
C LEU A 169 -0.48 14.41 -21.64
N GLU A 170 -0.42 13.12 -21.91
CA GLU A 170 0.64 12.22 -21.50
C GLU A 170 2.07 12.76 -21.81
N PRO A 171 2.37 13.35 -22.99
CA PRO A 171 3.69 13.89 -23.28
C PRO A 171 4.13 15.07 -22.41
N TYR A 172 3.20 15.69 -21.69
CA TYR A 172 3.44 16.87 -20.87
C TYR A 172 3.49 16.54 -19.36
N ILE A 173 3.24 15.28 -18.98
CA ILE A 173 3.26 14.85 -17.59
C ILE A 173 4.58 14.13 -17.32
N GLU A 174 5.43 14.77 -16.53
CA GLU A 174 6.73 14.22 -16.14
C GLU A 174 6.67 13.38 -14.88
N GLU A 175 5.81 13.77 -13.93
CA GLU A 175 5.64 13.10 -12.63
C GLU A 175 4.20 13.27 -12.14
N GLU A 176 3.71 12.26 -11.41
CA GLU A 176 2.40 12.28 -10.76
C GLU A 176 2.48 11.69 -9.37
N TYR A 177 1.99 12.42 -8.38
CA TYR A 177 1.91 11.98 -6.99
C TYR A 177 0.51 12.16 -6.45
N THR A 178 -0.13 11.04 -6.08
CA THR A 178 -1.42 11.04 -5.39
C THR A 178 -1.19 10.91 -3.90
N LEU A 179 -1.67 11.87 -3.11
CA LEU A 179 -1.56 11.84 -1.66
C LEU A 179 -2.81 11.23 -1.04
N ILE A 180 -2.62 10.17 -0.28
CA ILE A 180 -3.66 9.56 0.53
C ILE A 180 -3.46 9.95 2.00
N MET A 181 -4.54 10.39 2.62
CA MET A 181 -4.53 10.70 4.05
C MET A 181 -4.47 9.41 4.86
N ASN A 182 -3.32 9.13 5.46
CA ASN A 182 -3.11 7.94 6.30
C ASN A 182 -2.15 8.26 7.45
N ASN A 183 -2.47 7.81 8.65
CA ASN A 183 -1.62 7.96 9.84
C ASN A 183 -0.60 6.81 10.00
N LYS A 184 -0.64 5.82 9.11
CA LYS A 184 0.33 4.73 9.03
C LYS A 184 1.26 4.96 7.83
N LEU A 185 2.17 4.03 7.61
CA LEU A 185 3.01 4.06 6.42
C LEU A 185 2.23 3.57 5.21
N PHE A 186 2.09 4.43 4.22
CA PHE A 186 1.36 4.17 2.98
C PHE A 186 2.18 4.62 1.76
N LEU A 187 2.21 3.79 0.74
CA LEU A 187 2.83 4.08 -0.55
C LEU A 187 1.73 4.11 -1.62
N GLU A 188 1.51 5.28 -2.22
CA GLU A 188 0.72 5.39 -3.46
C GLU A 188 1.67 5.45 -4.64
N VAL A 189 1.50 4.56 -5.59
CA VAL A 189 2.45 4.36 -6.70
C VAL A 189 1.76 4.61 -8.02
N ASN A 190 2.22 5.66 -8.73
CA ASN A 190 1.82 5.98 -10.09
C ASN A 190 3.00 5.77 -11.03
N ALA A 191 2.72 5.59 -12.32
CA ALA A 191 3.72 5.59 -13.38
C ALA A 191 3.47 6.78 -14.31
N ALA A 192 4.44 7.67 -14.47
CA ALA A 192 4.36 8.82 -15.36
C ALA A 192 5.76 9.19 -15.87
N GLY A 193 5.88 9.68 -17.09
CA GLY A 193 7.13 10.16 -17.67
C GLY A 193 8.28 9.14 -17.68
N GLY A 194 7.96 7.84 -17.72
CA GLY A 194 8.96 6.75 -17.66
C GLY A 194 9.55 6.52 -16.28
N LYS A 195 8.86 6.95 -15.24
CA LYS A 195 9.23 6.82 -13.83
C LYS A 195 8.10 6.20 -13.03
N PHE A 196 8.43 5.48 -11.95
CA PHE A 196 7.50 5.25 -10.85
C PHE A 196 7.62 6.41 -9.87
N CYS A 197 6.48 7.07 -9.64
CA CYS A 197 6.32 8.18 -8.71
C CYS A 197 5.59 7.66 -7.48
N ILE A 198 6.26 7.61 -6.35
CA ILE A 198 5.71 7.08 -5.11
C ILE A 198 5.47 8.26 -4.15
N ALA A 199 4.21 8.50 -3.82
CA ALA A 199 3.86 9.31 -2.67
C ALA A 199 3.97 8.45 -1.41
N TRP A 200 5.04 8.63 -0.67
CA TRP A 200 5.32 7.94 0.58
C TRP A 200 4.76 8.75 1.73
N VAL A 201 3.70 8.28 2.34
CA VAL A 201 3.00 8.97 3.44
C VAL A 201 3.22 8.22 4.75
N GLN A 202 3.48 8.96 5.83
CA GLN A 202 3.66 8.38 7.16
C GLN A 202 3.19 9.35 8.26
N GLY A 203 2.62 8.82 9.35
CA GLY A 203 2.11 9.59 10.47
C GLY A 203 3.16 9.95 11.53
N PHE A 204 4.45 9.78 11.24
CA PHE A 204 5.54 9.98 12.20
C PHE A 204 6.74 10.65 11.52
N GLN A 205 7.48 11.46 12.30
CA GLN A 205 8.68 12.14 11.82
C GLN A 205 9.91 11.24 11.99
N ASN A 206 10.14 10.32 11.05
CA ASN A 206 11.33 9.48 11.02
C ASN A 206 11.62 9.08 9.57
N ASP A 207 12.74 9.49 9.03
CA ASP A 207 13.16 9.19 7.65
C ASP A 207 13.91 7.85 7.49
N ALA A 208 14.08 7.09 8.57
CA ALA A 208 14.83 5.83 8.54
C ALA A 208 14.24 4.84 7.52
N TYR A 209 12.91 4.73 7.43
CA TYR A 209 12.27 3.80 6.52
C TYR A 209 12.48 4.16 5.05
N VAL A 210 12.28 5.42 4.69
CA VAL A 210 12.48 5.86 3.30
C VAL A 210 13.96 5.81 2.90
N LYS A 211 14.88 6.13 3.83
CA LYS A 211 16.33 6.01 3.61
C LYS A 211 16.77 4.54 3.46
N ALA A 212 16.27 3.64 4.31
CA ALA A 212 16.57 2.22 4.20
C ALA A 212 16.01 1.64 2.89
N PHE A 213 14.83 2.08 2.46
CA PHE A 213 14.25 1.71 1.17
C PHE A 213 15.14 2.19 0.00
N GLN A 214 15.57 3.45 0.04
CA GLN A 214 16.48 4.00 -0.97
C GLN A 214 17.81 3.23 -1.02
N SER A 215 18.38 2.89 0.14
CA SER A 215 19.62 2.12 0.23
C SER A 215 19.45 0.72 -0.37
N LEU A 216 18.38 0.03 -0.01
CA LEU A 216 18.06 -1.30 -0.54
C LEU A 216 17.92 -1.29 -2.06
N LEU A 217 17.27 -0.30 -2.64
CA LEU A 217 17.14 -0.17 -4.10
C LEU A 217 18.50 0.05 -4.74
N ARG A 218 19.33 0.94 -4.20
CA ARG A 218 20.69 1.23 -4.73
C ARG A 218 21.61 0.01 -4.65
N GLU A 219 21.56 -0.75 -3.58
CA GLU A 219 22.29 -2.02 -3.42
C GLU A 219 21.91 -3.05 -4.49
N ASN A 220 20.69 -2.96 -5.02
CA ASN A 220 20.19 -3.78 -6.12
C ASN A 220 20.33 -3.10 -7.50
N GLY A 221 21.12 -2.04 -7.62
CA GLY A 221 21.41 -1.36 -8.89
C GLY A 221 20.28 -0.49 -9.42
N ILE A 222 19.32 -0.12 -8.58
CA ILE A 222 18.17 0.71 -8.95
C ILE A 222 18.38 2.12 -8.39
N ASN A 223 18.41 3.11 -9.28
CA ASN A 223 18.46 4.51 -8.85
C ASN A 223 17.12 4.90 -8.22
N CYS A 224 17.23 5.69 -7.16
CA CYS A 224 16.08 6.18 -6.43
C CYS A 224 16.36 7.58 -5.88
N GLU A 225 15.52 8.53 -6.25
CA GLU A 225 15.55 9.90 -5.75
C GLU A 225 14.48 10.08 -4.69
N VAL A 226 14.80 10.80 -3.63
CA VAL A 226 13.88 11.08 -2.51
C VAL A 226 13.89 12.55 -2.21
N SER A 227 12.73 13.19 -2.20
CA SER A 227 12.51 14.57 -1.80
C SER A 227 11.57 14.63 -0.58
N GLY A 228 11.79 15.54 0.33
CA GLY A 228 11.05 15.70 1.58
C GLY A 228 11.95 15.56 2.81
N PRO A 229 11.39 15.48 4.04
CA PRO A 229 9.95 15.39 4.30
C PRO A 229 9.20 16.68 4.02
N PHE A 230 8.03 16.54 3.41
CA PHE A 230 7.04 17.61 3.35
C PHE A 230 6.01 17.38 4.46
N ARG A 231 5.65 18.45 5.15
CA ARG A 231 4.66 18.38 6.21
C ARG A 231 3.26 18.62 5.66
N HIS A 232 2.32 17.82 6.09
CA HIS A 232 0.91 18.01 5.82
C HIS A 232 0.14 18.10 7.13
N ASP A 233 -0.56 19.22 7.33
CA ASP A 233 -1.44 19.40 8.47
C ASP A 233 -2.84 18.90 8.08
N TRP A 234 -3.34 17.89 8.80
CA TRP A 234 -4.66 17.32 8.55
C TRP A 234 -5.76 18.32 8.92
N PRO A 235 -6.75 18.55 8.07
CA PRO A 235 -7.90 19.34 8.48
C PRO A 235 -8.59 18.67 9.67
N LYS A 236 -8.85 19.42 10.74
CA LYS A 236 -9.52 18.90 11.96
C LYS A 236 -10.87 18.22 11.69
N CYS A 237 -11.50 18.53 10.56
CA CYS A 237 -12.77 17.92 10.13
C CYS A 237 -12.63 16.49 9.58
N CYS A 238 -11.42 15.99 9.34
CA CYS A 238 -11.16 14.65 8.82
C CYS A 238 -10.77 13.65 9.92
N LEU A 239 -10.91 14.03 11.18
CA LEU A 239 -10.67 13.17 12.33
C LEU A 239 -11.85 12.21 12.50
N PRO A 240 -11.60 10.88 12.66
CA PRO A 240 -12.66 9.94 12.99
C PRO A 240 -13.26 10.18 14.38
#